data_933024044f543dd3830f06723a20c43d
#
_entry.id   933024044f543dd3830f06723a20c43d
#
_cell.length_a   1.000
_cell.length_b   1.000
_cell.length_c   1.000
_cell.angle_alpha   90.00
_cell.angle_beta   90.00
_cell.angle_gamma   90.00
#
_symmetry.space_group_name_H-M   'P 1'
#
loop_
_entity.id
_entity.type
_entity.pdbx_description
1 polymer ?
#
loop_
_entity_poly.entity_id
_entity_poly.type
_entity_poly.pdbx_seq_one_letter_code
_entity_poly.pdbx_strand_id
1 'polypeptide(L)'
;PETFWLKGSSLFVPYGDTTSVKLDYTVQNDKLIAAKKKFNIAVASVLKNLPSGNDFEREEYINNYIIDNCRYDEEAAENNDVQGNENDAYGALVDGKAVCEGYARAFQLLCNKANIDCVLLSGTADSDNHAWNGVKISGDWYQIDVTWNDTDGENNYAENDYFNLTDDLMFKDHKLSYKYSELNSQTYLSVDTWCNFYVPKCTAEKYNYFNYKYPTVSDPDNADDVSQAVANAAKNGDEYFSIVVDKNTDFNYMYDRMMNDGYLYNWISEANEINGYSPRLAERCYVYRKDELGVLTVELEYVD
;
A
#
# COMPACT_ATOMS: atom_id res chain seq x y z
N PRO A 1 -9.03 11.13 -10.83
CA PRO A 1 -9.11 9.70 -11.22
C PRO A 1 -10.34 9.39 -12.08
N GLU A 2 -11.46 10.13 -11.92
CA GLU A 2 -12.74 9.85 -12.60
C GLU A 2 -12.79 10.34 -14.06
N THR A 3 -11.74 10.98 -14.55
CA THR A 3 -11.71 11.63 -15.88
C THR A 3 -10.85 10.88 -16.91
N PHE A 4 -10.79 9.55 -16.80
CA PHE A 4 -10.03 8.65 -17.68
C PHE A 4 -10.31 8.86 -19.20
N TRP A 5 -11.43 9.47 -19.54
CA TRP A 5 -11.80 9.79 -20.93
C TRP A 5 -11.21 11.10 -21.48
N LEU A 6 -10.49 11.88 -20.64
CA LEU A 6 -9.82 13.10 -21.07
C LEU A 6 -8.34 12.80 -21.33
N LYS A 7 -7.81 13.37 -22.42
CA LYS A 7 -6.36 13.37 -22.62
C LYS A 7 -5.70 14.28 -21.60
N GLY A 8 -4.47 13.96 -21.21
CA GLY A 8 -3.67 14.76 -20.29
C GLY A 8 -3.30 16.16 -20.83
N SER A 9 -3.51 16.42 -22.12
CA SER A 9 -3.26 17.71 -22.77
C SER A 9 -4.56 18.45 -23.06
N SER A 10 -4.62 19.73 -22.75
CA SER A 10 -5.72 20.62 -23.10
C SER A 10 -5.18 21.88 -23.76
N LEU A 11 -5.89 22.38 -24.79
CA LEU A 11 -5.53 23.63 -25.45
C LEU A 11 -6.24 24.79 -24.72
N PHE A 12 -5.44 25.72 -24.22
CA PHE A 12 -5.92 26.96 -23.62
C PHE A 12 -5.84 28.08 -24.69
N VAL A 13 -6.98 28.66 -25.01
CA VAL A 13 -7.06 29.77 -25.98
C VAL A 13 -7.55 31.02 -25.25
N PRO A 14 -6.68 32.00 -25.00
CA PRO A 14 -7.10 33.28 -24.40
C PRO A 14 -7.95 34.07 -25.37
N TYR A 15 -9.02 34.66 -24.86
CA TYR A 15 -9.92 35.54 -25.64
C TYR A 15 -10.39 36.72 -24.77
N GLY A 16 -9.68 37.84 -24.87
CA GLY A 16 -9.92 38.99 -23.99
C GLY A 16 -9.73 38.65 -22.53
N ASP A 17 -10.75 38.89 -21.69
CA ASP A 17 -10.77 38.60 -20.26
C ASP A 17 -11.22 37.16 -19.94
N THR A 18 -11.40 36.33 -20.97
CA THR A 18 -11.82 34.93 -20.84
C THR A 18 -10.77 34.00 -21.44
N THR A 19 -10.74 32.77 -20.94
CA THR A 19 -9.93 31.68 -21.51
C THR A 19 -10.84 30.53 -21.89
N SER A 20 -10.80 30.13 -23.18
CA SER A 20 -11.46 28.93 -23.64
C SER A 20 -10.55 27.74 -23.47
N VAL A 21 -11.06 26.64 -22.91
CA VAL A 21 -10.36 25.38 -22.76
C VAL A 21 -10.97 24.37 -23.73
N LYS A 22 -10.16 23.88 -24.67
CA LYS A 22 -10.56 22.79 -25.55
C LYS A 22 -10.10 21.49 -24.89
N LEU A 23 -11.05 20.62 -24.53
CA LEU A 23 -10.79 19.30 -23.99
C LEU A 23 -10.68 18.28 -25.13
N ASP A 24 -9.61 17.51 -25.12
CA ASP A 24 -9.46 16.36 -26.00
C ASP A 24 -9.87 15.08 -25.26
N TYR A 25 -10.56 14.20 -25.96
CA TYR A 25 -11.15 12.98 -25.41
C TYR A 25 -10.45 11.74 -25.99
N THR A 26 -10.11 10.78 -25.13
CA THR A 26 -9.65 9.45 -25.53
C THR A 26 -10.81 8.59 -26.03
N VAL A 27 -11.99 8.79 -25.42
CA VAL A 27 -13.22 8.03 -25.72
C VAL A 27 -14.39 8.99 -25.82
N GLN A 28 -15.26 8.83 -26.81
CA GLN A 28 -16.40 9.73 -27.08
C GLN A 28 -17.70 8.95 -27.34
N ASN A 29 -18.82 9.70 -27.30
CA ASN A 29 -20.16 9.23 -27.67
C ASN A 29 -20.61 7.98 -26.90
N ASP A 30 -21.23 7.02 -27.57
CA ASP A 30 -21.79 5.80 -26.97
C ASP A 30 -20.71 4.96 -26.28
N LYS A 31 -19.47 4.96 -26.79
CA LYS A 31 -18.33 4.29 -26.17
C LYS A 31 -18.01 4.91 -24.81
N LEU A 32 -18.08 6.23 -24.68
CA LEU A 32 -17.87 6.92 -23.40
C LEU A 32 -18.96 6.56 -22.38
N ILE A 33 -20.24 6.53 -22.84
CA ILE A 33 -21.37 6.16 -21.98
C ILE A 33 -21.18 4.72 -21.45
N ALA A 34 -20.80 3.80 -22.34
CA ALA A 34 -20.55 2.40 -21.98
C ALA A 34 -19.34 2.27 -21.02
N ALA A 35 -18.24 2.98 -21.28
CA ALA A 35 -17.06 2.96 -20.42
C ALA A 35 -17.36 3.52 -19.01
N LYS A 36 -18.04 4.67 -18.93
CA LYS A 36 -18.49 5.25 -17.64
C LYS A 36 -19.39 4.28 -16.86
N LYS A 37 -20.28 3.58 -17.55
CA LYS A 37 -21.14 2.59 -16.90
C LYS A 37 -20.34 1.44 -16.31
N LYS A 38 -19.35 0.87 -17.06
CA LYS A 38 -18.48 -0.19 -16.56
C LYS A 38 -17.69 0.29 -15.35
N PHE A 39 -17.07 1.46 -15.45
CA PHE A 39 -16.29 2.06 -14.36
C PHE A 39 -17.11 2.25 -13.09
N ASN A 40 -18.29 2.85 -13.21
CA ASN A 40 -19.17 3.06 -12.06
C ASN A 40 -19.63 1.74 -11.43
N ILE A 41 -19.86 0.69 -12.22
CA ILE A 41 -20.19 -0.65 -11.69
C ILE A 41 -19.00 -1.23 -10.93
N ALA A 42 -17.78 -1.15 -11.48
CA ALA A 42 -16.58 -1.63 -10.82
C ALA A 42 -16.37 -0.93 -9.47
N VAL A 43 -16.36 0.42 -9.47
CA VAL A 43 -16.24 1.21 -8.24
C VAL A 43 -17.32 0.88 -7.21
N ALA A 44 -18.59 0.82 -7.64
CA ALA A 44 -19.69 0.49 -6.76
C ALA A 44 -19.60 -0.93 -6.17
N SER A 45 -19.06 -1.89 -6.94
CA SER A 45 -18.84 -3.27 -6.47
C SER A 45 -17.82 -3.32 -5.33
N VAL A 46 -16.71 -2.59 -5.44
CA VAL A 46 -15.70 -2.50 -4.38
C VAL A 46 -16.32 -1.86 -3.13
N LEU A 47 -16.92 -0.68 -3.29
CA LEU A 47 -17.46 0.08 -2.16
C LEU A 47 -18.59 -0.65 -1.43
N LYS A 48 -19.35 -1.49 -2.12
CA LYS A 48 -20.43 -2.30 -1.50
C LYS A 48 -19.87 -3.33 -0.52
N ASN A 49 -18.67 -3.81 -0.75
CA ASN A 49 -18.03 -4.88 0.02
C ASN A 49 -17.03 -4.33 1.06
N LEU A 50 -16.92 -3.01 1.20
CA LEU A 50 -16.08 -2.41 2.24
C LEU A 50 -16.47 -2.94 3.62
N PRO A 51 -15.48 -3.31 4.47
CA PRO A 51 -15.77 -3.73 5.83
C PRO A 51 -16.39 -2.57 6.63
N SER A 52 -17.19 -2.92 7.63
CA SER A 52 -17.78 -1.96 8.57
C SER A 52 -16.80 -1.45 9.63
N GLY A 53 -15.52 -1.77 9.49
CA GLY A 53 -14.45 -1.45 10.40
C GLY A 53 -13.98 0.00 10.39
N ASN A 54 -12.82 0.22 10.99
CA ASN A 54 -12.17 1.54 11.03
C ASN A 54 -11.54 1.92 9.67
N ASP A 55 -10.90 3.09 9.60
CA ASP A 55 -10.30 3.58 8.34
C ASP A 55 -9.16 2.68 7.86
N PHE A 56 -8.36 2.10 8.78
CA PHE A 56 -7.29 1.17 8.43
C PHE A 56 -7.83 -0.11 7.77
N GLU A 57 -8.86 -0.73 8.34
CA GLU A 57 -9.45 -1.95 7.79
C GLU A 57 -10.09 -1.72 6.42
N ARG A 58 -10.66 -0.54 6.20
CA ARG A 58 -11.21 -0.15 4.89
C ARG A 58 -10.13 0.14 3.88
N GLU A 59 -9.03 0.77 4.31
CA GLU A 59 -7.84 1.01 3.52
C GLU A 59 -7.18 -0.30 3.09
N GLU A 60 -6.95 -1.21 4.04
CA GLU A 60 -6.39 -2.55 3.80
C GLU A 60 -7.22 -3.32 2.77
N TYR A 61 -8.55 -3.30 2.92
CA TYR A 61 -9.44 -3.91 1.93
C TYR A 61 -9.27 -3.31 0.53
N ILE A 62 -9.12 -1.99 0.42
CA ILE A 62 -8.93 -1.31 -0.87
C ILE A 62 -7.58 -1.68 -1.49
N ASN A 63 -6.51 -1.67 -0.68
CA ASN A 63 -5.18 -2.10 -1.12
C ASN A 63 -5.23 -3.53 -1.67
N ASN A 64 -5.73 -4.47 -0.86
CA ASN A 64 -5.79 -5.88 -1.22
C ASN A 64 -6.69 -6.11 -2.44
N TYR A 65 -7.82 -5.41 -2.54
CA TYR A 65 -8.67 -5.50 -3.73
C TYR A 65 -7.91 -5.12 -5.00
N ILE A 66 -7.10 -4.06 -4.97
CA ILE A 66 -6.36 -3.61 -6.16
C ILE A 66 -5.29 -4.64 -6.53
N ILE A 67 -4.47 -5.09 -5.59
CA ILE A 67 -3.41 -6.07 -5.87
C ILE A 67 -3.97 -7.43 -6.32
N ASP A 68 -5.11 -7.86 -5.79
CA ASP A 68 -5.78 -9.11 -6.19
C ASP A 68 -6.41 -9.06 -7.58
N ASN A 69 -6.74 -7.87 -8.11
CA ASN A 69 -7.54 -7.71 -9.33
C ASN A 69 -6.86 -6.90 -10.43
N CYS A 70 -5.68 -6.37 -10.19
CA CYS A 70 -4.88 -5.65 -11.17
C CYS A 70 -3.52 -6.33 -11.31
N ARG A 71 -2.95 -6.32 -12.51
CA ARG A 71 -1.57 -6.76 -12.79
C ARG A 71 -0.76 -5.59 -13.30
N TYR A 72 0.52 -5.57 -12.95
CA TYR A 72 1.41 -4.54 -13.45
C TYR A 72 1.66 -4.69 -14.95
N ASP A 73 1.63 -3.58 -15.69
CA ASP A 73 1.87 -3.54 -17.14
C ASP A 73 3.33 -3.21 -17.45
N GLU A 74 4.19 -4.20 -17.35
CA GLU A 74 5.62 -4.11 -17.67
C GLU A 74 5.86 -3.55 -19.07
N GLU A 75 5.10 -4.02 -20.07
CA GLU A 75 5.24 -3.62 -21.47
C GLU A 75 4.93 -2.13 -21.66
N ALA A 76 3.87 -1.62 -21.01
CA ALA A 76 3.52 -0.20 -21.06
C ALA A 76 4.54 0.66 -20.30
N ALA A 77 5.07 0.17 -19.18
CA ALA A 77 6.08 0.86 -18.39
C ALA A 77 7.41 1.00 -19.17
N GLU A 78 7.91 -0.07 -19.78
CA GLU A 78 9.16 -0.08 -20.55
C GLU A 78 9.12 0.80 -21.79
N ASN A 79 8.01 0.77 -22.53
CA ASN A 79 7.92 1.47 -23.80
C ASN A 79 7.60 2.97 -23.69
N ASN A 80 7.27 3.47 -22.50
CA ASN A 80 6.74 4.83 -22.28
C ASN A 80 5.59 5.20 -23.26
N ASP A 81 4.93 4.19 -23.83
CA ASP A 81 3.88 4.32 -24.84
C ASP A 81 2.54 3.85 -24.28
N VAL A 82 2.00 4.67 -23.41
CA VAL A 82 0.71 4.42 -22.79
C VAL A 82 -0.38 4.81 -23.78
N GLN A 83 -0.86 3.85 -24.52
CA GLN A 83 -1.88 4.04 -25.56
C GLN A 83 -3.32 3.86 -25.06
N GLY A 84 -3.50 3.28 -23.88
CA GLY A 84 -4.80 2.92 -23.33
C GLY A 84 -5.10 3.61 -22.00
N ASN A 85 -5.57 2.82 -21.03
CA ASN A 85 -6.00 3.29 -19.72
C ASN A 85 -5.03 2.92 -18.60
N GLU A 86 -3.80 2.51 -18.93
CA GLU A 86 -2.83 1.93 -18.00
C GLU A 86 -2.42 2.93 -16.92
N ASN A 87 -2.44 4.24 -17.21
CA ASN A 87 -2.19 5.33 -16.25
C ASN A 87 -3.44 5.79 -15.48
N ASP A 88 -4.59 5.16 -15.70
CA ASP A 88 -5.85 5.61 -15.14
C ASP A 88 -6.47 4.56 -14.21
N ALA A 89 -7.29 5.02 -13.27
CA ALA A 89 -8.08 4.15 -12.42
C ALA A 89 -8.99 3.18 -13.21
N TYR A 90 -9.31 3.47 -14.46
CA TYR A 90 -10.07 2.59 -15.33
C TYR A 90 -9.26 1.35 -15.69
N GLY A 91 -7.97 1.51 -16.02
CA GLY A 91 -7.07 0.38 -16.30
C GLY A 91 -7.03 -0.59 -15.13
N ALA A 92 -6.75 -0.08 -13.93
CA ALA A 92 -6.69 -0.92 -12.73
C ALA A 92 -8.05 -1.58 -12.36
N LEU A 93 -9.15 -0.82 -12.41
CA LEU A 93 -10.45 -1.29 -11.87
C LEU A 93 -11.34 -1.99 -12.90
N VAL A 94 -11.14 -1.80 -14.19
CA VAL A 94 -12.00 -2.35 -15.26
C VAL A 94 -11.24 -3.26 -16.20
N ASP A 95 -10.05 -2.85 -16.62
CA ASP A 95 -9.24 -3.63 -17.57
C ASP A 95 -8.35 -4.65 -16.80
N GLY A 96 -8.14 -4.45 -15.49
CA GLY A 96 -7.35 -5.33 -14.62
C GLY A 96 -5.86 -5.30 -14.94
N LYS A 97 -5.37 -4.20 -15.55
CA LYS A 97 -3.96 -4.01 -15.91
C LYS A 97 -3.62 -2.52 -15.91
N ALA A 98 -2.54 -2.14 -15.21
CA ALA A 98 -2.13 -0.75 -15.09
C ALA A 98 -0.63 -0.61 -14.76
N VAL A 99 -0.09 0.59 -14.94
CA VAL A 99 1.20 0.99 -14.37
C VAL A 99 1.00 1.69 -13.02
N CYS A 100 2.07 2.08 -12.34
CA CYS A 100 2.04 2.70 -11.01
C CYS A 100 1.02 3.84 -10.86
N GLU A 101 0.91 4.72 -11.87
CA GLU A 101 -0.05 5.82 -11.82
C GLU A 101 -1.51 5.32 -11.84
N GLY A 102 -1.81 4.24 -12.56
CA GLY A 102 -3.14 3.63 -12.57
C GLY A 102 -3.51 3.00 -11.23
N TYR A 103 -2.57 2.28 -10.58
CA TYR A 103 -2.70 1.77 -9.21
C TYR A 103 -2.98 2.90 -8.23
N ALA A 104 -2.12 3.92 -8.22
CA ALA A 104 -2.24 5.06 -7.30
C ALA A 104 -3.53 5.85 -7.50
N ARG A 105 -3.99 6.03 -8.73
CA ARG A 105 -5.26 6.69 -9.05
C ARG A 105 -6.48 5.86 -8.65
N ALA A 106 -6.42 4.53 -8.78
CA ALA A 106 -7.48 3.64 -8.33
C ALA A 106 -7.61 3.68 -6.82
N PHE A 107 -6.49 3.58 -6.11
CA PHE A 107 -6.44 3.68 -4.66
C PHE A 107 -6.98 5.03 -4.16
N GLN A 108 -6.49 6.14 -4.72
CA GLN A 108 -6.99 7.47 -4.37
C GLN A 108 -8.50 7.60 -4.56
N LEU A 109 -9.02 7.10 -5.68
CA LEU A 109 -10.45 7.17 -5.97
C LEU A 109 -11.27 6.40 -4.93
N LEU A 110 -10.90 5.15 -4.67
CA LEU A 110 -11.63 4.28 -3.76
C LEU A 110 -11.58 4.79 -2.32
N CYS A 111 -10.40 5.25 -1.84
CA CYS A 111 -10.25 5.86 -0.52
C CYS A 111 -11.13 7.11 -0.38
N ASN A 112 -11.07 8.04 -1.34
CA ASN A 112 -11.89 9.25 -1.29
C ASN A 112 -13.40 8.94 -1.36
N LYS A 113 -13.82 7.91 -2.10
CA LYS A 113 -15.21 7.44 -2.10
C LYS A 113 -15.61 6.75 -0.79
N ALA A 114 -14.65 6.17 -0.08
CA ALA A 114 -14.84 5.60 1.25
C ALA A 114 -14.75 6.65 2.37
N ASN A 115 -14.62 7.96 2.06
CA ASN A 115 -14.37 9.08 2.96
C ASN A 115 -13.04 8.98 3.72
N ILE A 116 -12.03 8.40 3.11
CA ILE A 116 -10.64 8.41 3.56
C ILE A 116 -9.90 9.42 2.69
N ASP A 117 -9.35 10.48 3.32
CA ASP A 117 -8.58 11.50 2.59
C ASP A 117 -7.35 10.86 1.96
N CYS A 118 -7.21 10.96 0.64
CA CYS A 118 -6.09 10.40 -0.09
C CYS A 118 -5.63 11.34 -1.21
N VAL A 119 -4.33 11.50 -1.36
CA VAL A 119 -3.68 12.32 -2.40
C VAL A 119 -2.76 11.47 -3.25
N LEU A 120 -2.62 11.86 -4.52
CA LEU A 120 -1.63 11.28 -5.43
C LEU A 120 -0.30 11.97 -5.23
N LEU A 121 0.76 11.20 -5.11
CA LEU A 121 2.14 11.64 -5.09
C LEU A 121 2.85 11.16 -6.35
N SER A 122 3.85 11.90 -6.80
CA SER A 122 4.65 11.53 -7.97
C SER A 122 6.11 11.90 -7.78
N GLY A 123 6.97 11.08 -8.34
CA GLY A 123 8.39 11.23 -8.19
C GLY A 123 9.17 10.14 -8.89
N THR A 124 10.19 9.63 -8.23
CA THR A 124 10.95 8.46 -8.67
C THR A 124 11.03 7.44 -7.55
N ALA A 125 11.03 6.15 -7.90
CA ALA A 125 11.38 5.05 -7.04
C ALA A 125 12.47 4.24 -7.75
N ASP A 126 13.56 3.89 -7.04
CA ASP A 126 14.75 3.27 -7.63
C ASP A 126 15.26 3.96 -8.92
N SER A 127 15.07 5.29 -9.01
CA SER A 127 15.45 6.16 -10.13
C SER A 127 14.47 6.17 -11.33
N ASP A 128 13.44 5.36 -11.35
CA ASP A 128 12.40 5.36 -12.37
C ASP A 128 11.23 6.27 -11.99
N ASN A 129 10.54 6.82 -12.99
CA ASN A 129 9.34 7.62 -12.74
C ASN A 129 8.28 6.77 -12.04
N HIS A 130 7.74 7.31 -10.95
CA HIS A 130 6.83 6.57 -10.11
C HIS A 130 5.71 7.43 -9.52
N ALA A 131 4.60 6.78 -9.19
CA ALA A 131 3.44 7.40 -8.54
C ALA A 131 2.91 6.50 -7.42
N TRP A 132 2.65 7.12 -6.27
CA TRP A 132 2.12 6.48 -5.07
C TRP A 132 1.13 7.40 -4.34
N ASN A 133 0.81 7.13 -3.09
CA ASN A 133 -0.21 7.90 -2.37
C ASN A 133 0.24 8.40 -0.99
N GLY A 134 -0.32 9.54 -0.60
CA GLY A 134 -0.47 9.92 0.80
C GLY A 134 -1.91 9.65 1.23
N VAL A 135 -2.10 8.99 2.36
CA VAL A 135 -3.41 8.63 2.91
C VAL A 135 -3.53 9.08 4.36
N LYS A 136 -4.75 9.46 4.77
CA LYS A 136 -4.99 9.97 6.13
C LYS A 136 -5.84 9.00 6.93
N ILE A 137 -5.24 8.38 7.94
CA ILE A 137 -5.89 7.41 8.80
C ILE A 137 -6.00 7.96 10.22
N SER A 138 -7.22 8.02 10.73
CA SER A 138 -7.52 8.54 12.09
C SER A 138 -6.94 9.92 12.41
N GLY A 139 -6.75 10.77 11.40
CA GLY A 139 -6.26 12.14 11.55
C GLY A 139 -4.78 12.32 11.20
N ASP A 140 -3.99 11.27 11.11
CA ASP A 140 -2.57 11.29 10.76
C ASP A 140 -2.35 10.86 9.31
N TRP A 141 -1.31 11.45 8.65
CA TRP A 141 -0.94 11.11 7.29
C TRP A 141 0.15 10.04 7.26
N TYR A 142 0.04 9.16 6.27
CA TYR A 142 0.95 8.06 5.96
C TYR A 142 1.24 8.03 4.46
N GLN A 143 2.33 7.40 4.07
CA GLN A 143 2.60 7.09 2.68
C GLN A 143 2.33 5.61 2.39
N ILE A 144 1.73 5.32 1.26
CA ILE A 144 1.45 3.96 0.81
C ILE A 144 1.75 3.82 -0.67
N ASP A 145 2.41 2.73 -1.05
CA ASP A 145 2.63 2.36 -2.43
C ASP A 145 1.96 1.02 -2.75
N VAL A 146 0.79 1.10 -3.35
CA VAL A 146 -0.01 -0.09 -3.71
C VAL A 146 0.66 -0.90 -4.81
N THR A 147 1.48 -0.26 -5.68
CA THR A 147 2.22 -0.97 -6.72
C THR A 147 3.31 -1.85 -6.12
N TRP A 148 4.06 -1.34 -5.15
CA TRP A 148 5.13 -2.09 -4.51
C TRP A 148 4.62 -3.05 -3.42
N ASN A 149 3.39 -2.89 -2.97
CA ASN A 149 2.70 -3.90 -2.17
C ASN A 149 2.19 -5.08 -3.02
N ASP A 150 2.04 -4.92 -4.34
CA ASP A 150 1.66 -5.99 -5.26
C ASP A 150 2.90 -6.81 -5.64
N THR A 151 2.98 -8.01 -5.12
CA THR A 151 4.09 -8.94 -5.38
C THR A 151 3.82 -9.90 -6.55
N ASP A 152 2.68 -9.73 -7.25
CA ASP A 152 2.20 -10.64 -8.32
C ASP A 152 2.19 -12.13 -7.90
N GLY A 153 2.06 -12.40 -6.59
CA GLY A 153 2.12 -13.74 -6.00
C GLY A 153 3.53 -14.30 -5.85
N GLU A 154 4.55 -13.49 -6.16
CA GLU A 154 5.95 -13.79 -5.86
C GLU A 154 6.37 -13.05 -4.58
N ASN A 155 7.16 -13.70 -3.72
CA ASN A 155 7.64 -13.07 -2.49
C ASN A 155 6.53 -12.47 -1.58
N ASN A 156 5.42 -13.18 -1.40
CA ASN A 156 4.27 -12.70 -0.61
C ASN A 156 4.64 -12.26 0.83
N TYR A 157 5.80 -12.65 1.36
CA TYR A 157 6.32 -12.14 2.61
C TYR A 157 6.63 -10.62 2.58
N ALA A 158 6.80 -10.03 1.39
CA ALA A 158 7.05 -8.59 1.19
C ALA A 158 5.76 -7.79 0.94
N GLU A 159 4.63 -8.46 0.77
CA GLU A 159 3.34 -7.80 0.67
C GLU A 159 3.10 -6.89 1.88
N ASN A 160 2.62 -5.68 1.61
CA ASN A 160 2.42 -4.63 2.63
C ASN A 160 3.70 -3.99 3.23
N ASP A 161 4.89 -4.21 2.69
CA ASP A 161 6.11 -3.53 3.15
C ASP A 161 6.03 -2.00 2.96
N TYR A 162 5.24 -1.56 1.98
CA TYR A 162 5.01 -0.14 1.66
C TYR A 162 3.62 0.35 2.13
N PHE A 163 3.06 -0.26 3.16
CA PHE A 163 1.76 0.11 3.69
C PHE A 163 1.88 1.03 4.90
N ASN A 164 1.44 2.29 4.76
CA ASN A 164 1.41 3.30 5.80
C ASN A 164 2.77 3.62 6.42
N LEU A 165 3.72 3.94 5.55
CA LEU A 165 5.06 4.34 5.95
C LEU A 165 5.13 5.82 6.37
N THR A 166 6.16 6.13 7.15
CA THR A 166 6.60 7.51 7.39
C THR A 166 7.40 8.05 6.21
N ASP A 167 7.59 9.37 6.13
CA ASP A 167 8.49 9.99 5.15
C ASP A 167 9.91 9.41 5.24
N ASP A 168 10.42 9.19 6.46
CA ASP A 168 11.76 8.68 6.70
C ASP A 168 11.97 7.25 6.17
N LEU A 169 10.92 6.44 6.17
CA LEU A 169 10.95 5.09 5.59
C LEU A 169 10.76 5.14 4.07
N MET A 170 9.70 5.79 3.60
CA MET A 170 9.38 5.85 2.18
C MET A 170 10.51 6.49 1.36
N PHE A 171 11.12 7.56 1.86
CA PHE A 171 12.16 8.29 1.11
C PHE A 171 13.55 7.62 1.13
N LYS A 172 13.68 6.39 1.59
CA LYS A 172 14.90 5.60 1.40
C LYS A 172 15.12 5.21 -0.05
N ASP A 173 14.05 4.91 -0.77
CA ASP A 173 14.03 4.49 -2.17
C ASP A 173 13.12 5.37 -3.05
N HIS A 174 12.16 6.09 -2.47
CA HIS A 174 11.29 7.04 -3.17
C HIS A 174 11.79 8.47 -3.04
N LYS A 175 11.57 9.26 -4.08
CA LYS A 175 11.92 10.68 -4.09
C LYS A 175 10.86 11.46 -4.84
N LEU A 176 10.30 12.45 -4.20
CA LEU A 176 9.30 13.33 -4.83
C LEU A 176 9.91 14.19 -5.95
N SER A 177 9.17 14.33 -7.05
CA SER A 177 9.59 15.13 -8.23
C SER A 177 9.69 16.63 -7.96
N TYR A 178 9.23 17.08 -6.80
CA TYR A 178 9.08 18.50 -6.50
C TYR A 178 10.06 18.95 -5.42
N LYS A 179 10.58 20.17 -5.53
CA LYS A 179 11.26 20.81 -4.41
C LYS A 179 10.21 21.38 -3.46
N TYR A 180 10.36 21.07 -2.18
CA TYR A 180 9.43 21.50 -1.15
C TYR A 180 9.98 22.68 -0.36
N SER A 181 9.07 23.59 0.01
CA SER A 181 9.24 24.42 1.20
C SER A 181 8.30 23.88 2.27
N GLU A 182 8.80 23.69 3.46
CA GLU A 182 7.99 23.35 4.61
C GLU A 182 7.09 24.56 4.96
N LEU A 183 5.77 24.39 4.83
CA LEU A 183 4.82 25.46 5.11
C LEU A 183 4.43 25.51 6.58
N ASN A 184 4.42 24.37 7.22
CA ASN A 184 4.25 24.17 8.65
C ASN A 184 4.78 22.77 9.00
N SER A 185 4.72 22.37 10.27
CA SER A 185 5.25 21.08 10.71
C SER A 185 4.57 19.83 10.13
N GLN A 186 3.56 19.99 9.29
CA GLN A 186 2.74 18.87 8.78
C GLN A 186 2.60 18.81 7.26
N THR A 187 3.04 19.84 6.52
CA THR A 187 2.82 19.91 5.07
C THR A 187 4.00 20.48 4.34
N TYR A 188 4.20 20.01 3.11
CA TYR A 188 5.14 20.57 2.15
C TYR A 188 4.35 21.23 1.00
N LEU A 189 4.88 22.32 0.46
CA LEU A 189 4.38 22.92 -0.78
C LEU A 189 5.47 22.89 -1.84
N SER A 190 5.10 22.55 -3.05
CA SER A 190 5.99 22.71 -4.20
C SER A 190 6.25 24.18 -4.48
N VAL A 191 7.53 24.55 -4.62
CA VAL A 191 7.95 25.94 -4.92
C VAL A 191 8.22 26.19 -6.40
N ASP A 192 8.30 25.16 -7.24
CA ASP A 192 8.75 25.25 -8.64
C ASP A 192 7.64 25.02 -9.66
N THR A 193 6.38 24.90 -9.27
CA THR A 193 5.27 24.64 -10.18
C THR A 193 4.24 25.76 -10.19
N TRP A 194 3.51 25.88 -11.29
CA TRP A 194 2.38 26.80 -11.46
C TRP A 194 1.23 26.52 -10.49
N CYS A 195 1.25 25.36 -9.82
CA CYS A 195 0.27 24.93 -8.86
C CYS A 195 0.98 24.51 -7.58
N ASN A 196 0.50 24.99 -6.45
CA ASN A 196 0.90 24.43 -5.15
C ASN A 196 0.18 23.10 -4.96
N PHE A 197 0.94 22.01 -4.94
CA PHE A 197 0.41 20.71 -4.55
C PHE A 197 0.49 20.56 -3.04
N TYR A 198 -0.58 20.03 -2.47
CA TYR A 198 -0.57 19.63 -1.08
C TYR A 198 0.12 18.28 -0.97
N VAL A 199 1.26 18.25 -0.29
CA VAL A 199 1.95 17.02 0.08
C VAL A 199 1.95 16.94 1.59
N PRO A 200 1.27 15.95 2.16
CA PRO A 200 1.24 15.77 3.61
C PRO A 200 2.63 15.37 4.12
N LYS A 201 2.93 15.77 5.35
CA LYS A 201 4.07 15.25 6.10
C LYS A 201 3.62 14.02 6.88
N CYS A 202 4.31 12.89 6.66
CA CYS A 202 3.96 11.60 7.23
C CYS A 202 5.01 11.21 8.29
N THR A 203 4.64 11.31 9.55
CA THR A 203 5.54 11.02 10.69
C THR A 203 4.94 10.06 11.70
N ALA A 204 3.69 9.65 11.50
CA ALA A 204 3.00 8.75 12.40
C ALA A 204 3.35 7.28 12.06
N GLU A 205 3.51 6.46 13.09
CA GLU A 205 3.86 5.06 12.97
C GLU A 205 2.72 4.11 13.37
N LYS A 206 1.70 4.63 14.06
CA LYS A 206 0.66 3.82 14.70
C LYS A 206 -0.09 2.89 13.74
N TYR A 207 -0.40 3.38 12.55
CA TYR A 207 -1.14 2.65 11.53
C TYR A 207 -0.24 2.13 10.39
N ASN A 208 1.10 2.08 10.59
CA ASN A 208 1.92 1.21 9.75
C ASN A 208 1.40 -0.22 9.85
N TYR A 209 1.39 -0.96 8.75
CA TYR A 209 0.79 -2.31 8.68
C TYR A 209 1.27 -3.21 9.80
N PHE A 210 2.58 -3.33 9.97
CA PHE A 210 3.16 -4.23 10.95
C PHE A 210 2.91 -3.77 12.39
N ASN A 211 3.07 -2.47 12.66
CA ASN A 211 2.83 -1.91 14.00
C ASN A 211 1.38 -2.06 14.45
N TYR A 212 0.44 -2.04 13.50
CA TYR A 212 -0.99 -2.17 13.82
C TYR A 212 -1.45 -3.63 13.97
N LYS A 213 -0.90 -4.53 13.15
CA LYS A 213 -1.38 -5.92 13.04
C LYS A 213 -0.66 -6.88 13.97
N TYR A 214 0.60 -6.61 14.33
CA TYR A 214 1.48 -7.59 14.96
C TYR A 214 2.04 -7.11 16.30
N PRO A 215 2.41 -8.03 17.19
CA PRO A 215 2.98 -7.68 18.47
C PRO A 215 4.35 -7.03 18.35
N THR A 216 4.62 -6.04 19.20
CA THR A 216 5.94 -5.43 19.35
C THR A 216 6.69 -6.14 20.47
N VAL A 217 7.88 -6.68 20.17
CA VAL A 217 8.70 -7.45 21.08
C VAL A 217 9.97 -6.67 21.43
N SER A 218 10.18 -6.40 22.72
CA SER A 218 11.40 -5.77 23.25
C SER A 218 12.39 -6.79 23.81
N ASP A 219 11.87 -7.89 24.33
CA ASP A 219 12.64 -8.98 24.93
C ASP A 219 11.88 -10.30 24.70
N PRO A 220 12.49 -11.29 24.06
CA PRO A 220 11.85 -12.57 23.81
C PRO A 220 11.51 -13.35 25.10
N ASP A 221 12.20 -13.08 26.23
CA ASP A 221 11.88 -13.67 27.52
C ASP A 221 10.54 -13.16 28.10
N ASN A 222 9.99 -12.06 27.59
CA ASN A 222 8.75 -11.44 28.06
C ASN A 222 7.73 -11.26 26.90
N ALA A 223 7.67 -12.22 26.01
CA ALA A 223 6.81 -12.19 24.81
C ALA A 223 5.67 -13.25 24.86
N ASP A 224 5.01 -13.37 26.00
CA ASP A 224 3.97 -14.39 26.26
C ASP A 224 2.76 -14.29 25.31
N ASP A 225 2.52 -13.11 24.72
CA ASP A 225 1.44 -12.84 23.78
C ASP A 225 1.75 -13.29 22.33
N VAL A 226 3.03 -13.51 22.00
CA VAL A 226 3.44 -13.92 20.64
C VAL A 226 2.89 -15.29 20.30
N SER A 227 2.99 -16.28 21.22
CA SER A 227 2.47 -17.64 20.99
C SER A 227 0.96 -17.63 20.73
N GLN A 228 0.21 -16.80 21.45
CA GLN A 228 -1.24 -16.64 21.23
C GLN A 228 -1.52 -15.98 19.87
N ALA A 229 -0.71 -15.00 19.47
CA ALA A 229 -0.85 -14.33 18.17
C ALA A 229 -0.53 -15.27 17.01
N VAL A 230 0.53 -16.09 17.12
CA VAL A 230 0.85 -17.17 16.16
C VAL A 230 -0.29 -18.19 16.08
N ALA A 231 -0.85 -18.59 17.23
CA ALA A 231 -1.98 -19.53 17.27
C ALA A 231 -3.22 -18.96 16.54
N ASN A 232 -3.49 -17.67 16.68
CA ASN A 232 -4.58 -17.01 15.98
C ASN A 232 -4.33 -16.93 14.48
N ALA A 233 -3.12 -16.55 14.06
CA ALA A 233 -2.71 -16.54 12.66
C ALA A 233 -2.89 -17.92 12.02
N ALA A 234 -2.43 -18.98 12.70
CA ALA A 234 -2.62 -20.35 12.23
C ALA A 234 -4.10 -20.74 12.08
N LYS A 235 -4.97 -20.35 13.01
CA LYS A 235 -6.43 -20.59 12.88
C LYS A 235 -7.06 -19.87 11.71
N ASN A 236 -6.55 -18.70 11.35
CA ASN A 236 -7.01 -17.95 10.18
C ASN A 236 -6.52 -18.57 8.87
N GLY A 237 -5.48 -19.42 8.92
CA GLY A 237 -4.84 -19.96 7.73
C GLY A 237 -3.85 -19.00 7.12
N ASP A 238 -3.31 -18.05 7.92
CA ASP A 238 -2.34 -17.07 7.45
C ASP A 238 -1.03 -17.78 7.03
N GLU A 239 -0.46 -17.41 5.90
CA GLU A 239 0.81 -17.98 5.41
C GLU A 239 2.01 -17.36 6.13
N TYR A 240 1.86 -16.13 6.60
CA TYR A 240 2.92 -15.37 7.27
C TYR A 240 2.45 -14.79 8.59
N PHE A 241 3.39 -14.70 9.51
CA PHE A 241 3.23 -14.01 10.79
C PHE A 241 4.43 -13.11 11.03
N SER A 242 4.22 -11.93 11.58
CA SER A 242 5.31 -11.00 11.83
C SER A 242 5.41 -10.62 13.32
N ILE A 243 6.60 -10.22 13.75
CA ILE A 243 6.81 -9.45 14.96
C ILE A 243 7.50 -8.13 14.62
N VAL A 244 7.16 -7.10 15.35
CA VAL A 244 7.85 -5.81 15.31
C VAL A 244 8.88 -5.80 16.44
N VAL A 245 10.13 -5.57 16.13
CA VAL A 245 11.19 -5.41 17.13
C VAL A 245 11.10 -4.00 17.70
N ASP A 246 11.00 -3.87 19.03
CA ASP A 246 10.96 -2.55 19.67
C ASP A 246 12.19 -1.73 19.27
N LYS A 247 11.98 -0.48 18.95
CA LYS A 247 13.03 0.44 18.44
C LYS A 247 14.21 0.68 19.38
N ASN A 248 14.07 0.33 20.66
CA ASN A 248 15.16 0.40 21.64
C ASN A 248 15.91 -0.92 21.77
N THR A 249 15.47 -1.96 21.05
CA THR A 249 16.11 -3.29 21.05
C THR A 249 16.99 -3.42 19.80
N ASP A 250 18.18 -3.97 19.99
CA ASP A 250 19.06 -4.29 18.85
C ASP A 250 18.41 -5.37 17.98
N PHE A 251 18.23 -5.06 16.68
CA PHE A 251 17.52 -5.93 15.75
C PHE A 251 18.27 -7.27 15.53
N ASN A 252 19.59 -7.24 15.46
CA ASN A 252 20.38 -8.45 15.30
C ASN A 252 20.32 -9.31 16.57
N TYR A 253 20.36 -8.68 17.74
CA TYR A 253 20.19 -9.38 19.01
C TYR A 253 18.84 -10.12 19.04
N MET A 254 17.73 -9.45 18.67
CA MET A 254 16.41 -10.10 18.63
C MET A 254 16.39 -11.28 17.64
N TYR A 255 16.91 -11.08 16.44
CA TYR A 255 17.00 -12.14 15.43
C TYR A 255 17.81 -13.35 15.92
N ASP A 256 18.99 -13.10 16.51
CA ASP A 256 19.84 -14.17 17.03
C ASP A 256 19.16 -14.95 18.16
N ARG A 257 18.48 -14.25 19.07
CA ARG A 257 17.71 -14.88 20.15
C ARG A 257 16.59 -15.76 19.59
N MET A 258 15.81 -15.24 18.65
CA MET A 258 14.74 -16.01 18.00
C MET A 258 15.28 -17.30 17.36
N MET A 259 16.35 -17.18 16.57
CA MET A 259 16.83 -18.29 15.74
C MET A 259 17.74 -19.26 16.49
N ASN A 260 18.69 -18.75 17.29
CA ASN A 260 19.74 -19.55 17.88
C ASN A 260 19.43 -20.03 19.30
N ASP A 261 18.63 -19.26 20.07
CA ASP A 261 18.25 -19.63 21.43
C ASP A 261 16.90 -20.36 21.51
N GLY A 262 16.23 -20.53 20.33
CA GLY A 262 15.06 -21.38 20.20
C GLY A 262 13.72 -20.72 20.59
N TYR A 263 13.66 -19.39 20.73
CA TYR A 263 12.41 -18.69 21.07
C TYR A 263 11.33 -18.89 20.00
N LEU A 264 11.69 -18.80 18.71
CA LEU A 264 10.73 -19.04 17.64
C LEU A 264 10.15 -20.46 17.72
N TYR A 265 10.99 -21.45 17.98
CA TYR A 265 10.54 -22.82 18.19
C TYR A 265 9.55 -22.93 19.36
N ASN A 266 9.85 -22.28 20.47
CA ASN A 266 8.99 -22.31 21.66
C ASN A 266 7.64 -21.65 21.36
N TRP A 267 7.62 -20.48 20.71
CA TRP A 267 6.37 -19.79 20.35
C TRP A 267 5.50 -20.63 19.42
N ILE A 268 6.08 -21.32 18.44
CA ILE A 268 5.33 -22.19 17.53
C ILE A 268 4.83 -23.45 18.29
N SER A 269 5.65 -24.03 19.14
CA SER A 269 5.26 -25.19 19.94
C SER A 269 4.09 -24.86 20.87
N GLU A 270 4.17 -23.74 21.59
CA GLU A 270 3.09 -23.24 22.43
C GLU A 270 1.82 -22.89 21.63
N ALA A 271 1.97 -22.29 20.46
CA ALA A 271 0.86 -22.02 19.56
C ALA A 271 0.15 -23.31 19.13
N ASN A 272 0.91 -24.37 18.84
CA ASN A 272 0.36 -25.69 18.54
C ASN A 272 -0.43 -26.26 19.71
N GLU A 273 0.08 -26.11 20.94
CA GLU A 273 -0.62 -26.56 22.18
C GLU A 273 -1.91 -25.76 22.38
N ILE A 274 -1.88 -24.43 22.22
CA ILE A 274 -3.05 -23.54 22.30
C ILE A 274 -4.14 -23.98 21.32
N ASN A 275 -3.75 -24.39 20.11
CA ASN A 275 -4.67 -24.84 19.07
C ASN A 275 -5.08 -26.32 19.19
N GLY A 276 -4.54 -27.04 20.18
CA GLY A 276 -4.76 -28.47 20.30
C GLY A 276 -4.26 -29.23 19.07
N TYR A 277 -3.18 -28.73 18.45
CA TYR A 277 -2.57 -29.26 17.23
C TYR A 277 -3.49 -29.33 16.00
N SER A 278 -4.49 -28.42 15.92
CA SER A 278 -5.40 -28.35 14.77
C SER A 278 -5.86 -26.89 14.52
N PRO A 279 -5.29 -26.17 13.55
CA PRO A 279 -4.18 -26.60 12.67
C PRO A 279 -2.85 -26.77 13.41
N ARG A 280 -1.97 -27.58 12.87
CA ARG A 280 -0.62 -27.77 13.38
C ARG A 280 0.39 -27.07 12.48
N LEU A 281 1.31 -26.33 13.09
CA LEU A 281 2.44 -25.71 12.41
C LEU A 281 3.70 -26.57 12.52
N ALA A 282 4.50 -26.57 11.47
CA ALA A 282 5.85 -27.13 11.50
C ALA A 282 6.73 -26.29 12.44
N GLU A 283 7.63 -26.96 13.16
CA GLU A 283 8.57 -26.29 14.06
C GLU A 283 9.77 -25.68 13.33
N ARG A 284 9.91 -25.97 12.04
CA ARG A 284 10.90 -25.35 11.15
C ARG A 284 10.17 -24.40 10.21
N CYS A 285 10.65 -23.18 10.13
CA CYS A 285 10.09 -22.13 9.31
C CYS A 285 11.19 -21.23 8.76
N TYR A 286 10.88 -20.55 7.68
CA TYR A 286 11.72 -19.47 7.16
C TYR A 286 11.41 -18.17 7.89
N VAL A 287 12.45 -17.35 8.08
CA VAL A 287 12.34 -16.02 8.69
C VAL A 287 12.95 -14.99 7.75
N TYR A 288 12.13 -14.04 7.34
CA TYR A 288 12.52 -12.93 6.48
C TYR A 288 12.79 -11.70 7.33
N ARG A 289 13.94 -11.09 7.13
CA ARG A 289 14.35 -9.87 7.83
C ARG A 289 13.96 -8.66 7.04
N LYS A 290 13.29 -7.72 7.68
CA LYS A 290 12.95 -6.41 7.16
C LYS A 290 13.60 -5.36 8.06
N ASP A 291 14.92 -5.26 7.96
CA ASP A 291 15.78 -4.47 8.87
C ASP A 291 15.33 -3.01 8.94
N GLU A 292 14.95 -2.43 7.79
CA GLU A 292 14.52 -1.03 7.67
C GLU A 292 13.18 -0.75 8.36
N LEU A 293 12.32 -1.75 8.42
CA LEU A 293 11.02 -1.69 9.09
C LEU A 293 11.08 -2.14 10.55
N GLY A 294 12.19 -2.75 10.97
CA GLY A 294 12.31 -3.38 12.29
C GLY A 294 11.41 -4.60 12.45
N VAL A 295 11.18 -5.37 11.38
CA VAL A 295 10.21 -6.47 11.34
C VAL A 295 10.90 -7.78 11.00
N LEU A 296 10.49 -8.84 11.70
CA LEU A 296 10.83 -10.24 11.39
C LEU A 296 9.56 -10.97 10.98
N THR A 297 9.51 -11.45 9.74
CA THR A 297 8.37 -12.18 9.18
C THR A 297 8.67 -13.67 9.12
N VAL A 298 7.80 -14.47 9.67
CA VAL A 298 7.90 -15.94 9.77
C VAL A 298 6.92 -16.54 8.77
N GLU A 299 7.39 -17.44 7.92
CA GLU A 299 6.54 -18.26 7.05
C GLU A 299 5.95 -19.41 7.87
N LEU A 300 4.62 -19.51 7.89
CA LEU A 300 3.89 -20.53 8.63
C LEU A 300 3.66 -21.77 7.75
N GLU A 301 4.37 -22.85 8.03
CA GLU A 301 4.21 -24.11 7.32
C GLU A 301 3.22 -25.01 8.07
N TYR A 302 2.14 -25.41 7.40
CA TYR A 302 1.10 -26.28 7.95
C TYR A 302 1.43 -27.74 7.70
N VAL A 303 1.29 -28.57 8.75
CA VAL A 303 1.50 -30.01 8.67
C VAL A 303 0.21 -30.78 9.00
N ASP A 304 -0.03 -31.87 8.29
CA ASP A 304 -1.19 -32.76 8.45
C ASP A 304 -1.18 -33.53 9.80
#